data_17fd0648690822f74589f2427ced4ccf
#
_entry.id   17fd0648690822f74589f2427ced4ccf
#
_cell.length_a   1.000
_cell.length_b   1.000
_cell.length_c   1.000
_cell.angle_alpha   90.00
_cell.angle_beta   90.00
_cell.angle_gamma   90.00
#
_symmetry.space_group_name_H-M   'P 1'
#
loop_
_entity.id
_entity.type
_entity.pdbx_description
1 polymer ?
#
loop_
_entity_poly.entity_id
_entity_poly.type
_entity_poly.pdbx_seq_one_letter_code
_entity_poly.pdbx_strand_id
1 'polypeptide(L)'
;MPHLYNQYIDAWVAIQDRARALPLGGLPPAPGVRIRDNAPRVLILAPHPDDECITGALALRLHREQGFRVSAVAVTLGSRVDRRAARAEEMHQACHFLGFELIPAWPHGLGGQTAIQPRTRDERPEAWAGAAAALGRIIAEHRPSLLVLPHEQDFHDTHIGTHLLGMDALRTLGSAFRCQVAETEFWHPLAAPNLMLGCSPSDLADLVAALSFHEGEVRRNPYHLSLPAWMADNVRRGSERLGGQGAAPGPDPFATLYRLGTWTQGRLVPLPGPSCQVASHDSLASLFP
;
A
#
# COMPACT_ATOMS: atom_id res chain seq x y z
N MET A 1 15.96 -31.23 -28.68
CA MET A 1 16.93 -30.15 -28.44
C MET A 1 16.25 -29.00 -27.71
N PRO A 2 16.91 -28.35 -26.77
CA PRO A 2 16.33 -27.16 -26.14
C PRO A 2 16.11 -26.08 -27.21
N HIS A 3 14.96 -25.41 -27.19
CA HIS A 3 14.66 -24.28 -28.07
C HIS A 3 14.98 -22.94 -27.38
N LEU A 4 14.96 -21.83 -28.14
CA LEU A 4 15.39 -20.51 -27.63
C LEU A 4 14.61 -20.06 -26.36
N TYR A 5 13.36 -20.44 -26.21
CA TYR A 5 12.58 -20.11 -25.01
C TYR A 5 13.06 -20.81 -23.73
N ASN A 6 13.81 -21.92 -23.81
CA ASN A 6 14.47 -22.49 -22.63
C ASN A 6 15.46 -21.48 -22.01
N GLN A 7 16.29 -20.83 -22.87
CA GLN A 7 17.23 -19.80 -22.39
C GLN A 7 16.53 -18.62 -21.70
N TYR A 8 15.38 -18.20 -22.21
CA TYR A 8 14.57 -17.15 -21.58
C TYR A 8 14.11 -17.57 -20.18
N ILE A 9 13.56 -18.78 -20.05
CA ILE A 9 13.08 -19.29 -18.74
C ILE A 9 14.26 -19.54 -17.79
N ASP A 10 15.37 -20.09 -18.27
CA ASP A 10 16.57 -20.30 -17.47
C ASP A 10 17.13 -18.96 -16.94
N ALA A 11 17.12 -17.90 -17.77
CA ALA A 11 17.51 -16.56 -17.33
C ALA A 11 16.57 -16.01 -16.25
N TRP A 12 15.26 -16.23 -16.37
CA TRP A 12 14.27 -15.85 -15.36
C TRP A 12 14.53 -16.54 -14.02
N VAL A 13 14.77 -17.85 -14.02
CA VAL A 13 15.14 -18.61 -12.81
C VAL A 13 16.44 -18.09 -12.20
N ALA A 14 17.46 -17.87 -13.02
CA ALA A 14 18.75 -17.37 -12.56
C ALA A 14 18.67 -15.95 -11.96
N ILE A 15 17.76 -15.09 -12.44
CA ILE A 15 17.49 -13.79 -11.81
C ILE A 15 16.92 -13.96 -10.41
N GLN A 16 15.96 -14.86 -10.23
CA GLN A 16 15.35 -15.15 -8.93
C GLN A 16 16.39 -15.68 -7.92
N ASP A 17 17.25 -16.60 -8.36
CA ASP A 17 18.30 -17.16 -7.51
C ASP A 17 19.34 -16.11 -7.09
N ARG A 18 19.73 -15.22 -8.00
CA ARG A 18 20.62 -14.11 -7.67
C ARG A 18 19.98 -13.12 -6.72
N ALA A 19 18.69 -12.82 -6.90
CA ALA A 19 17.95 -11.92 -6.03
C ALA A 19 17.86 -12.42 -4.58
N ARG A 20 17.77 -13.75 -4.38
CA ARG A 20 17.80 -14.37 -3.03
C ARG A 20 19.12 -14.17 -2.29
N ALA A 21 20.20 -13.91 -3.00
CA ALA A 21 21.52 -13.68 -2.42
C ALA A 21 21.79 -12.19 -2.09
N LEU A 22 20.87 -11.28 -2.44
CA LEU A 22 21.01 -9.88 -2.10
C LEU A 22 20.90 -9.67 -0.58
N PRO A 23 21.67 -8.73 -0.02
CA PRO A 23 21.56 -8.39 1.38
C PRO A 23 20.18 -7.82 1.68
N LEU A 24 19.67 -8.10 2.88
CA LEU A 24 18.42 -7.55 3.38
C LEU A 24 18.69 -6.28 4.19
N GLY A 25 17.91 -5.24 3.95
CA GLY A 25 18.05 -3.96 4.65
C GLY A 25 19.41 -3.28 4.47
N GLY A 26 19.74 -2.35 5.38
CA GLY A 26 21.05 -1.71 5.43
C GLY A 26 21.39 -0.77 4.27
N LEU A 27 20.41 -0.44 3.43
CA LEU A 27 20.59 0.48 2.31
C LEU A 27 20.52 1.94 2.79
N PRO A 28 21.31 2.86 2.19
CA PRO A 28 21.17 4.28 2.46
C PRO A 28 19.80 4.78 2.01
N PRO A 29 19.24 5.82 2.66
CA PRO A 29 17.97 6.40 2.23
C PRO A 29 17.95 6.74 0.74
N ALA A 30 16.82 6.53 0.10
CA ALA A 30 16.58 6.97 -1.27
C ALA A 30 16.76 8.51 -1.36
N PRO A 31 17.06 9.07 -2.54
CA PRO A 31 17.23 10.51 -2.70
C PRO A 31 16.02 11.28 -2.16
N GLY A 32 16.27 12.22 -1.24
CA GLY A 32 15.22 12.99 -0.58
C GLY A 32 14.50 13.94 -1.53
N VAL A 33 13.22 14.14 -1.28
CA VAL A 33 12.37 15.10 -1.98
C VAL A 33 12.13 16.30 -1.08
N ARG A 34 12.12 17.51 -1.66
CA ARG A 34 11.78 18.71 -0.90
C ARG A 34 10.28 18.79 -0.67
N ILE A 35 9.87 18.58 0.57
CA ILE A 35 8.46 18.68 1.00
C ILE A 35 8.21 20.09 1.53
N ARG A 36 7.14 20.74 1.05
CA ARG A 36 6.70 22.05 1.54
C ARG A 36 5.94 21.88 2.86
N ASP A 37 5.92 22.93 3.71
CA ASP A 37 5.20 22.86 4.99
C ASP A 37 3.70 22.62 4.83
N ASN A 38 3.10 23.20 3.79
CA ASN A 38 1.68 23.02 3.44
C ASN A 38 1.42 21.93 2.41
N ALA A 39 2.35 21.00 2.21
CA ALA A 39 2.20 19.90 1.26
C ALA A 39 0.94 19.08 1.56
N PRO A 40 0.19 18.64 0.53
CA PRO A 40 -0.90 17.70 0.72
C PRO A 40 -0.36 16.38 1.29
N ARG A 41 -1.22 15.64 1.98
CA ARG A 41 -0.80 14.48 2.78
C ARG A 41 -1.44 13.20 2.27
N VAL A 42 -0.63 12.15 2.23
CA VAL A 42 -1.09 10.76 2.08
C VAL A 42 -0.95 10.07 3.43
N LEU A 43 -1.99 9.37 3.86
CA LEU A 43 -1.92 8.48 5.01
C LEU A 43 -2.12 7.04 4.55
N ILE A 44 -1.13 6.17 4.81
CA ILE A 44 -1.20 4.74 4.53
C ILE A 44 -1.61 4.02 5.81
N LEU A 45 -2.71 3.26 5.75
CA LEU A 45 -3.10 2.32 6.80
C LEU A 45 -2.52 0.95 6.45
N ALA A 46 -1.36 0.66 6.99
CA ALA A 46 -0.71 -0.64 6.82
C ALA A 46 -1.32 -1.64 7.82
N PRO A 47 -1.99 -2.71 7.37
CA PRO A 47 -2.48 -3.77 8.26
C PRO A 47 -1.40 -4.32 9.18
N HIS A 48 -0.21 -4.52 8.62
CA HIS A 48 1.01 -4.96 9.32
C HIS A 48 2.20 -4.11 8.86
N PRO A 49 3.31 -4.09 9.62
CA PRO A 49 4.60 -3.64 9.11
C PRO A 49 5.02 -4.53 7.93
N ASP A 50 5.27 -3.93 6.78
CA ASP A 50 5.60 -4.42 5.44
C ASP A 50 4.55 -4.01 4.38
N ASP A 51 3.29 -3.90 4.76
CA ASP A 51 2.21 -3.53 3.85
C ASP A 51 2.38 -2.11 3.26
N GLU A 52 3.05 -1.18 3.96
CA GLU A 52 3.35 0.17 3.45
C GLU A 52 4.22 0.15 2.18
N CYS A 53 5.03 -0.91 2.00
CA CYS A 53 5.85 -1.10 0.80
C CYS A 53 5.07 -1.79 -0.33
N ILE A 54 4.02 -2.56 0.01
CA ILE A 54 3.22 -3.35 -0.93
C ILE A 54 2.08 -2.54 -1.54
N THR A 55 1.65 -1.44 -0.91
CA THR A 55 0.57 -0.56 -1.43
C THR A 55 0.80 -0.08 -2.87
N GLY A 56 2.00 -0.27 -3.40
CA GLY A 56 2.35 0.05 -4.77
C GLY A 56 2.84 1.47 -4.98
N ALA A 57 2.89 1.87 -6.24
CA ALA A 57 3.61 3.07 -6.67
C ALA A 57 2.90 4.39 -6.31
N LEU A 58 1.61 4.42 -5.96
CA LEU A 58 0.84 5.67 -5.85
C LEU A 58 1.42 6.62 -4.80
N ALA A 59 1.63 6.13 -3.58
CA ALA A 59 2.16 6.97 -2.50
C ALA A 59 3.59 7.44 -2.81
N LEU A 60 4.44 6.56 -3.35
CA LEU A 60 5.82 6.87 -3.71
C LEU A 60 5.89 7.91 -4.84
N ARG A 61 5.07 7.77 -5.88
CA ARG A 61 5.01 8.72 -7.00
C ARG A 61 4.47 10.08 -6.57
N LEU A 62 3.41 10.13 -5.75
CA LEU A 62 2.91 11.38 -5.18
C LEU A 62 3.97 12.08 -4.34
N HIS A 63 4.74 11.32 -3.53
CA HIS A 63 5.86 11.85 -2.78
C HIS A 63 6.93 12.45 -3.69
N ARG A 64 7.39 11.71 -4.68
CA ARG A 64 8.52 12.08 -5.54
C ARG A 64 8.19 13.13 -6.59
N GLU A 65 7.04 12.98 -7.25
CA GLU A 65 6.66 13.81 -8.39
C GLU A 65 5.97 15.11 -7.98
N GLN A 66 5.21 15.08 -6.88
CA GLN A 66 4.36 16.20 -6.46
C GLN A 66 4.67 16.74 -5.06
N GLY A 67 5.63 16.12 -4.36
CA GLY A 67 6.04 16.57 -3.04
C GLY A 67 4.97 16.37 -1.96
N PHE A 68 4.12 15.35 -2.08
CA PHE A 68 3.20 14.99 -1.02
C PHE A 68 3.96 14.49 0.21
N ARG A 69 3.48 14.86 1.39
CA ARG A 69 3.94 14.28 2.64
C ARG A 69 3.26 12.94 2.84
N VAL A 70 4.02 11.85 2.85
CA VAL A 70 3.49 10.50 3.04
C VAL A 70 3.77 10.06 4.46
N SER A 71 2.73 9.62 5.16
CA SER A 71 2.83 9.04 6.49
C SER A 71 2.21 7.63 6.47
N ALA A 72 2.82 6.69 7.18
CA ALA A 72 2.28 5.36 7.36
C ALA A 72 1.99 5.08 8.84
N VAL A 73 0.97 4.28 9.12
CA VAL A 73 0.65 3.79 10.46
C VAL A 73 0.39 2.29 10.40
N ALA A 74 1.05 1.52 11.27
CA ALA A 74 0.74 0.11 11.45
C ALA A 74 -0.55 -0.05 12.25
N VAL A 75 -1.59 -0.60 11.63
CA VAL A 75 -2.86 -0.88 12.32
C VAL A 75 -2.67 -1.98 13.35
N THR A 76 -1.88 -3.01 13.02
CA THR A 76 -1.40 -4.02 13.96
C THR A 76 0.09 -4.26 13.80
N LEU A 77 0.73 -4.81 14.82
CA LEU A 77 2.13 -5.22 14.78
C LEU A 77 2.27 -6.75 14.59
N GLY A 78 1.20 -7.41 14.17
CA GLY A 78 1.14 -8.86 14.01
C GLY A 78 0.80 -9.62 15.28
N SER A 79 0.52 -10.91 15.13
CA SER A 79 0.06 -11.80 16.22
C SER A 79 1.17 -12.18 17.22
N ARG A 80 2.42 -12.24 16.76
CA ARG A 80 3.57 -12.62 17.60
C ARG A 80 4.07 -11.45 18.42
N VAL A 81 3.73 -11.44 19.71
CA VAL A 81 4.09 -10.37 20.67
C VAL A 81 5.60 -10.16 20.76
N ASP A 82 6.37 -11.27 20.77
CA ASP A 82 7.83 -11.27 20.85
C ASP A 82 8.51 -10.61 19.63
N ARG A 83 7.82 -10.51 18.50
CA ARG A 83 8.32 -9.90 17.27
C ARG A 83 7.92 -8.44 17.09
N ARG A 84 6.97 -7.93 17.86
CA ARG A 84 6.37 -6.60 17.62
C ARG A 84 7.38 -5.45 17.64
N ALA A 85 8.32 -5.48 18.60
CA ALA A 85 9.36 -4.45 18.70
C ALA A 85 10.26 -4.43 17.44
N ALA A 86 10.72 -5.60 17.00
CA ALA A 86 11.53 -5.73 15.81
C ALA A 86 10.76 -5.28 14.56
N ARG A 87 9.48 -5.67 14.41
CA ARG A 87 8.66 -5.26 13.28
C ARG A 87 8.40 -3.75 13.23
N ALA A 88 8.23 -3.11 14.39
CA ALA A 88 8.10 -1.66 14.45
C ALA A 88 9.37 -0.94 13.98
N GLU A 89 10.55 -1.46 14.37
CA GLU A 89 11.83 -0.93 13.93
C GLU A 89 12.08 -1.21 12.44
N GLU A 90 11.76 -2.42 11.94
CA GLU A 90 11.81 -2.77 10.53
C GLU A 90 10.98 -1.78 9.69
N MET A 91 9.75 -1.48 10.11
CA MET A 91 8.88 -0.49 9.45
C MET A 91 9.44 0.92 9.51
N HIS A 92 10.03 1.31 10.65
CA HIS A 92 10.67 2.62 10.77
C HIS A 92 11.80 2.79 9.76
N GLN A 93 12.65 1.76 9.59
CA GLN A 93 13.75 1.78 8.63
C GLN A 93 13.25 1.78 7.18
N ALA A 94 12.22 0.99 6.86
CA ALA A 94 11.61 0.97 5.54
C ALA A 94 10.98 2.33 5.18
N CYS A 95 10.21 2.92 6.08
CA CYS A 95 9.66 4.26 5.90
C CYS A 95 10.77 5.31 5.74
N HIS A 96 11.80 5.27 6.57
CA HIS A 96 12.94 6.19 6.45
C HIS A 96 13.64 6.06 5.10
N PHE A 97 13.83 4.84 4.60
CA PHE A 97 14.40 4.59 3.27
C PHE A 97 13.57 5.24 2.15
N LEU A 98 12.23 5.12 2.20
CA LEU A 98 11.32 5.71 1.20
C LEU A 98 11.11 7.23 1.36
N GLY A 99 11.57 7.83 2.46
CA GLY A 99 11.27 9.23 2.80
C GLY A 99 9.85 9.42 3.37
N PHE A 100 9.23 8.36 3.87
CA PHE A 100 7.92 8.39 4.51
C PHE A 100 8.05 8.64 6.02
N GLU A 101 7.05 9.29 6.60
CA GLU A 101 6.93 9.46 8.04
C GLU A 101 6.23 8.23 8.64
N LEU A 102 6.76 7.70 9.75
CA LEU A 102 6.06 6.68 10.52
C LEU A 102 5.30 7.34 11.67
N ILE A 103 3.97 7.14 11.71
CA ILE A 103 3.15 7.52 12.86
C ILE A 103 3.26 6.38 13.89
N PRO A 104 3.85 6.65 15.08
CA PRO A 104 4.06 5.60 16.06
C PRO A 104 2.73 5.12 16.64
N ALA A 105 2.46 3.84 16.48
CA ALA A 105 1.34 3.14 17.14
C ALA A 105 1.85 2.08 18.13
N TRP A 106 3.11 2.21 18.52
CA TRP A 106 3.80 1.36 19.49
C TRP A 106 3.29 1.65 20.93
N PRO A 107 3.23 0.65 21.84
CA PRO A 107 3.74 -0.73 21.68
C PRO A 107 2.73 -1.76 21.13
N HIS A 108 1.51 -1.41 20.84
CA HIS A 108 0.45 -2.38 20.57
C HIS A 108 -0.25 -2.23 19.22
N GLY A 109 0.11 -1.23 18.41
CA GLY A 109 -0.68 -0.83 17.24
C GLY A 109 -1.98 -0.11 17.65
N LEU A 110 -2.80 0.27 16.70
CA LEU A 110 -4.09 0.95 16.96
C LEU A 110 -5.09 0.03 17.67
N GLY A 111 -5.03 -1.26 17.41
CA GLY A 111 -5.88 -2.27 18.05
C GLY A 111 -5.48 -2.60 19.49
N GLY A 112 -4.36 -2.09 20.00
CA GLY A 112 -3.83 -2.48 21.29
C GLY A 112 -3.50 -3.99 21.32
N GLN A 113 -4.08 -4.72 22.28
CA GLN A 113 -4.01 -6.19 22.33
C GLN A 113 -5.12 -6.89 21.52
N THR A 114 -6.05 -6.10 20.96
CA THR A 114 -7.20 -6.63 20.23
C THR A 114 -6.81 -6.86 18.78
N ALA A 115 -7.12 -8.04 18.24
CA ALA A 115 -6.96 -8.30 16.82
C ALA A 115 -7.93 -7.42 16.01
N ILE A 116 -7.44 -6.80 14.96
CA ILE A 116 -8.28 -6.04 14.02
C ILE A 116 -8.72 -6.99 12.91
N GLN A 117 -9.90 -7.57 13.07
CA GLN A 117 -10.50 -8.56 12.17
C GLN A 117 -12.01 -8.28 12.07
N PRO A 118 -12.71 -8.71 11.01
CA PRO A 118 -14.15 -8.48 10.87
C PRO A 118 -14.96 -8.92 12.08
N ARG A 119 -14.71 -10.13 12.59
CA ARG A 119 -15.40 -10.67 13.78
C ARG A 119 -15.20 -9.84 15.04
N THR A 120 -14.06 -9.16 15.19
CA THR A 120 -13.76 -8.33 16.37
C THR A 120 -14.71 -7.16 16.50
N ARG A 121 -15.22 -6.66 15.37
CA ARG A 121 -16.21 -5.58 15.32
C ARG A 121 -17.50 -5.94 16.06
N ASP A 122 -17.93 -7.19 15.93
CA ASP A 122 -19.16 -7.69 16.54
C ASP A 122 -18.93 -8.29 17.94
N GLU A 123 -17.84 -9.02 18.13
CA GLU A 123 -17.53 -9.74 19.37
C GLU A 123 -16.97 -8.81 20.46
N ARG A 124 -16.30 -7.71 20.08
CA ARG A 124 -15.62 -6.76 20.98
C ARG A 124 -15.89 -5.31 20.60
N PRO A 125 -17.15 -4.87 20.56
CA PRO A 125 -17.55 -3.57 20.00
C PRO A 125 -16.90 -2.38 20.71
N GLU A 126 -16.68 -2.43 22.03
CA GLU A 126 -16.04 -1.35 22.78
C GLU A 126 -14.55 -1.20 22.41
N ALA A 127 -13.82 -2.30 22.31
CA ALA A 127 -12.42 -2.28 21.90
C ALA A 127 -12.27 -1.83 20.44
N TRP A 128 -13.18 -2.26 19.57
CA TRP A 128 -13.24 -1.80 18.19
C TRP A 128 -13.54 -0.29 18.10
N ALA A 129 -14.52 0.20 18.83
CA ALA A 129 -14.84 1.62 18.86
C ALA A 129 -13.67 2.47 19.40
N GLY A 130 -12.93 1.96 20.37
CA GLY A 130 -11.70 2.58 20.88
C GLY A 130 -10.62 2.70 19.82
N ALA A 131 -10.41 1.64 19.04
CA ALA A 131 -9.45 1.61 17.92
C ALA A 131 -9.90 2.57 16.79
N ALA A 132 -11.19 2.56 16.43
CA ALA A 132 -11.76 3.46 15.43
C ALA A 132 -11.62 4.93 15.86
N ALA A 133 -11.87 5.25 17.12
CA ALA A 133 -11.69 6.59 17.65
C ALA A 133 -10.20 7.02 17.66
N ALA A 134 -9.27 6.09 17.96
CA ALA A 134 -7.84 6.37 17.90
C ALA A 134 -7.39 6.68 16.48
N LEU A 135 -7.81 5.88 15.50
CA LEU A 135 -7.53 6.14 14.10
C LEU A 135 -8.21 7.44 13.62
N GLY A 136 -9.45 7.70 14.06
CA GLY A 136 -10.14 8.94 13.76
C GLY A 136 -9.37 10.19 14.23
N ARG A 137 -8.76 10.14 15.42
CA ARG A 137 -7.88 11.23 15.90
C ARG A 137 -6.65 11.43 15.01
N ILE A 138 -6.00 10.35 14.58
CA ILE A 138 -4.86 10.42 13.64
C ILE A 138 -5.29 11.06 12.33
N ILE A 139 -6.41 10.62 11.75
CA ILE A 139 -6.92 11.19 10.50
C ILE A 139 -7.28 12.68 10.68
N ALA A 140 -7.90 13.05 11.81
CA ALA A 140 -8.24 14.44 12.09
C ALA A 140 -7.02 15.35 12.26
N GLU A 141 -5.96 14.85 12.89
CA GLU A 141 -4.69 15.57 13.09
C GLU A 141 -3.93 15.73 11.78
N HIS A 142 -3.76 14.64 11.04
CA HIS A 142 -2.97 14.63 9.81
C HIS A 142 -3.72 15.21 8.60
N ARG A 143 -5.07 15.23 8.63
CA ARG A 143 -5.93 15.74 7.54
C ARG A 143 -5.47 15.28 6.16
N PRO A 144 -5.39 13.98 5.89
CA PRO A 144 -4.88 13.49 4.62
C PRO A 144 -5.80 13.91 3.48
N SER A 145 -5.20 14.33 2.37
CA SER A 145 -5.89 14.48 1.08
C SER A 145 -6.24 13.12 0.48
N LEU A 146 -5.38 12.12 0.75
CA LEU A 146 -5.54 10.74 0.29
C LEU A 146 -5.30 9.77 1.44
N LEU A 147 -6.24 8.85 1.64
CA LEU A 147 -6.12 7.69 2.52
C LEU A 147 -5.91 6.44 1.66
N VAL A 148 -4.85 5.67 1.93
CA VAL A 148 -4.56 4.40 1.25
C VAL A 148 -4.78 3.26 2.23
N LEU A 149 -5.55 2.26 1.84
CA LEU A 149 -5.90 1.12 2.70
C LEU A 149 -6.27 -0.12 1.85
N PRO A 150 -6.33 -1.33 2.45
CA PRO A 150 -6.82 -2.51 1.75
C PRO A 150 -8.28 -2.36 1.33
N HIS A 151 -8.72 -3.20 0.40
CA HIS A 151 -10.15 -3.29 0.06
C HIS A 151 -10.90 -4.31 0.94
N GLU A 152 -12.23 -4.19 0.97
CA GLU A 152 -13.11 -4.99 1.82
C GLU A 152 -13.17 -6.48 1.49
N GLN A 153 -12.70 -6.88 0.30
CA GLN A 153 -12.71 -8.26 -0.21
C GLN A 153 -11.31 -8.87 -0.26
N ASP A 154 -10.35 -8.33 0.53
CA ASP A 154 -9.05 -8.96 0.67
C ASP A 154 -9.19 -10.36 1.29
N PHE A 155 -8.19 -11.22 1.07
CA PHE A 155 -8.23 -12.59 1.58
C PHE A 155 -7.84 -12.68 3.06
N HIS A 156 -7.10 -11.70 3.59
CA HIS A 156 -6.57 -11.74 4.95
C HIS A 156 -7.47 -10.97 5.92
N ASP A 157 -7.91 -11.61 7.00
CA ASP A 157 -8.83 -11.03 8.00
C ASP A 157 -8.37 -9.67 8.56
N THR A 158 -7.05 -9.49 8.81
CA THR A 158 -6.54 -8.21 9.33
C THR A 158 -6.65 -7.12 8.27
N HIS A 159 -6.49 -7.43 6.99
CA HIS A 159 -6.66 -6.47 5.90
C HIS A 159 -8.11 -6.03 5.76
N ILE A 160 -9.04 -6.99 5.75
CA ILE A 160 -10.48 -6.70 5.76
C ILE A 160 -10.84 -5.87 7.01
N GLY A 161 -10.32 -6.26 8.17
CA GLY A 161 -10.50 -5.53 9.42
C GLY A 161 -9.95 -4.10 9.35
N THR A 162 -8.79 -3.89 8.71
CA THR A 162 -8.20 -2.55 8.50
C THR A 162 -9.09 -1.68 7.60
N HIS A 163 -9.67 -2.26 6.54
CA HIS A 163 -10.64 -1.56 5.71
C HIS A 163 -11.84 -1.10 6.55
N LEU A 164 -12.48 -2.04 7.26
CA LEU A 164 -13.66 -1.74 8.10
C LEU A 164 -13.35 -0.69 9.18
N LEU A 165 -12.19 -0.81 9.84
CA LEU A 165 -11.74 0.15 10.85
C LEU A 165 -11.52 1.53 10.24
N GLY A 166 -10.92 1.62 9.06
CA GLY A 166 -10.74 2.87 8.31
C GLY A 166 -12.09 3.55 8.01
N MET A 167 -13.06 2.78 7.51
CA MET A 167 -14.41 3.30 7.25
C MET A 167 -15.12 3.75 8.52
N ASP A 168 -15.00 3.01 9.63
CA ASP A 168 -15.61 3.40 10.90
C ASP A 168 -14.91 4.63 11.51
N ALA A 169 -13.58 4.72 11.41
CA ALA A 169 -12.85 5.91 11.85
C ALA A 169 -13.26 7.17 11.07
N LEU A 170 -13.40 7.07 9.75
CA LEU A 170 -13.89 8.17 8.92
C LEU A 170 -15.30 8.63 9.31
N ARG A 171 -16.18 7.71 9.71
CA ARG A 171 -17.54 8.06 10.22
C ARG A 171 -17.49 8.89 11.49
N THR A 172 -16.50 8.69 12.37
CA THR A 172 -16.34 9.46 13.60
C THR A 172 -16.04 10.94 13.36
N LEU A 173 -15.54 11.30 12.15
CA LEU A 173 -15.15 12.68 11.81
C LEU A 173 -16.33 13.55 11.35
N GLY A 174 -17.51 12.97 11.25
CA GLY A 174 -18.73 13.68 10.84
C GLY A 174 -18.84 13.87 9.32
N SER A 175 -20.01 14.37 8.90
CA SER A 175 -20.38 14.46 7.49
C SER A 175 -19.62 15.53 6.68
N ALA A 176 -18.98 16.48 7.36
CA ALA A 176 -18.22 17.55 6.73
C ALA A 176 -16.81 17.11 6.30
N PHE A 177 -16.27 16.02 6.88
CA PHE A 177 -14.95 15.52 6.53
C PHE A 177 -14.93 14.95 5.10
N ARG A 178 -13.88 15.28 4.35
CA ARG A 178 -13.68 14.84 2.97
C ARG A 178 -12.22 14.47 2.76
N CYS A 179 -11.97 13.36 2.07
CA CYS A 179 -10.67 12.98 1.52
C CYS A 179 -10.87 12.02 0.34
N GLN A 180 -9.86 11.89 -0.50
CA GLN A 180 -9.79 10.76 -1.43
C GLN A 180 -9.42 9.48 -0.68
N VAL A 181 -9.88 8.35 -1.20
CA VAL A 181 -9.55 7.02 -0.69
C VAL A 181 -9.08 6.17 -1.85
N ALA A 182 -7.92 5.55 -1.69
CA ALA A 182 -7.40 4.55 -2.61
C ALA A 182 -7.43 3.18 -1.92
N GLU A 183 -8.30 2.32 -2.38
CA GLU A 183 -8.28 0.92 -1.99
C GLU A 183 -7.27 0.18 -2.87
N THR A 184 -6.37 -0.57 -2.26
CA THR A 184 -5.29 -1.28 -2.96
C THR A 184 -5.36 -2.78 -2.73
N GLU A 185 -4.73 -3.54 -3.63
CA GLU A 185 -4.65 -4.99 -3.57
C GLU A 185 -3.49 -5.42 -2.68
N PHE A 186 -3.69 -6.52 -1.97
CA PHE A 186 -2.65 -7.25 -1.26
C PHE A 186 -2.75 -8.75 -1.59
N TRP A 187 -3.58 -9.51 -0.88
CA TRP A 187 -3.71 -10.97 -1.07
C TRP A 187 -4.83 -11.36 -2.02
N HIS A 188 -5.77 -10.46 -2.28
CA HIS A 188 -6.86 -10.69 -3.22
C HIS A 188 -6.96 -9.54 -4.23
N PRO A 189 -7.19 -9.87 -5.52
CA PRO A 189 -7.37 -8.86 -6.57
C PRO A 189 -8.65 -8.05 -6.38
N LEU A 190 -8.60 -6.75 -6.71
CA LEU A 190 -9.80 -5.91 -6.84
C LEU A 190 -10.70 -6.43 -7.97
N ALA A 191 -11.97 -6.66 -7.66
CA ALA A 191 -12.97 -7.06 -8.66
C ALA A 191 -13.24 -5.94 -9.69
N ALA A 192 -13.19 -4.67 -9.25
CA ALA A 192 -13.49 -3.51 -10.08
C ALA A 192 -12.52 -2.36 -9.78
N PRO A 193 -11.22 -2.47 -10.17
CA PRO A 193 -10.31 -1.33 -10.12
C PRO A 193 -10.77 -0.26 -11.10
N ASN A 194 -10.50 1.01 -10.79
CA ASN A 194 -10.78 2.13 -11.68
C ASN A 194 -9.53 2.96 -12.02
N LEU A 195 -8.38 2.59 -11.44
CA LEU A 195 -7.08 3.14 -11.78
C LEU A 195 -6.05 2.02 -11.93
N MET A 196 -5.36 2.00 -13.07
CA MET A 196 -4.08 1.30 -13.24
C MET A 196 -2.97 2.33 -13.30
N LEU A 197 -2.04 2.23 -12.37
CA LEU A 197 -0.91 3.15 -12.24
C LEU A 197 0.38 2.44 -12.61
N GLY A 198 1.04 2.89 -13.66
CA GLY A 198 2.37 2.43 -14.06
C GLY A 198 3.40 2.71 -12.98
N CYS A 199 4.29 1.75 -12.80
CA CYS A 199 5.42 1.81 -11.88
C CYS A 199 6.72 1.73 -12.68
N SER A 200 7.60 2.71 -12.53
CA SER A 200 8.90 2.65 -13.18
C SER A 200 9.77 1.54 -12.57
N PRO A 201 10.73 0.97 -13.34
CA PRO A 201 11.69 0.02 -12.77
C PRO A 201 12.45 0.56 -11.57
N SER A 202 12.75 1.86 -11.54
CA SER A 202 13.42 2.51 -10.41
C SER A 202 12.53 2.56 -9.17
N ASP A 203 11.25 2.95 -9.31
CA ASP A 203 10.32 2.99 -8.18
C ASP A 203 10.05 1.59 -7.63
N LEU A 204 9.91 0.59 -8.51
CA LEU A 204 9.76 -0.79 -8.06
C LEU A 204 11.01 -1.29 -7.34
N ALA A 205 12.20 -0.97 -7.83
CA ALA A 205 13.45 -1.35 -7.15
C ALA A 205 13.51 -0.78 -5.73
N ASP A 206 13.07 0.47 -5.53
CA ASP A 206 13.03 1.09 -4.22
C ASP A 206 11.94 0.49 -3.32
N LEU A 207 10.76 0.13 -3.84
CA LEU A 207 9.74 -0.60 -3.07
C LEU A 207 10.24 -1.98 -2.64
N VAL A 208 10.94 -2.72 -3.51
CA VAL A 208 11.56 -4.01 -3.17
C VAL A 208 12.66 -3.82 -2.13
N ALA A 209 13.48 -2.79 -2.27
CA ALA A 209 14.54 -2.45 -1.32
C ALA A 209 13.94 -2.09 0.05
N ALA A 210 12.90 -1.25 0.10
CA ALA A 210 12.19 -0.93 1.34
C ALA A 210 11.60 -2.19 2.01
N LEU A 211 10.99 -3.07 1.22
CA LEU A 211 10.44 -4.33 1.72
C LEU A 211 11.53 -5.24 2.29
N SER A 212 12.78 -5.16 1.81
CA SER A 212 13.90 -5.95 2.33
C SER A 212 14.30 -5.59 3.77
N PHE A 213 13.92 -4.42 4.29
CA PHE A 213 14.14 -4.05 5.69
C PHE A 213 13.27 -4.87 6.66
N HIS A 214 12.17 -5.44 6.20
CA HIS A 214 11.30 -6.35 6.97
C HIS A 214 11.89 -7.76 7.03
N GLU A 215 13.15 -7.85 7.50
CA GLU A 215 13.98 -9.06 7.44
C GLU A 215 13.27 -10.29 8.00
N GLY A 216 12.63 -10.11 9.14
CA GLY A 216 11.97 -11.24 9.80
C GLY A 216 10.81 -11.82 9.02
N GLU A 217 10.14 -11.03 8.20
CA GLU A 217 9.04 -11.49 7.36
C GLU A 217 9.54 -12.03 6.02
N VAL A 218 10.45 -11.31 5.33
CA VAL A 218 10.95 -11.73 4.02
C VAL A 218 11.86 -12.95 4.09
N ARG A 219 12.53 -13.22 5.23
CA ARG A 219 13.26 -14.48 5.46
C ARG A 219 12.31 -15.69 5.54
N ARG A 220 11.12 -15.50 6.10
CA ARG A 220 10.10 -16.52 6.23
C ARG A 220 9.33 -16.71 4.92
N ASN A 221 8.99 -15.61 4.27
CA ASN A 221 8.23 -15.58 3.03
C ASN A 221 8.81 -14.47 2.11
N PRO A 222 9.62 -14.83 1.12
CA PRO A 222 10.38 -13.85 0.33
C PRO A 222 9.51 -13.10 -0.71
N TYR A 223 8.39 -12.52 -0.28
CA TYR A 223 7.46 -11.82 -1.18
C TYR A 223 8.04 -10.52 -1.79
N HIS A 224 9.11 -9.95 -1.24
CA HIS A 224 9.87 -8.89 -1.90
C HIS A 224 10.41 -9.34 -3.27
N LEU A 225 10.70 -10.64 -3.44
CA LEU A 225 11.14 -11.20 -4.72
C LEU A 225 9.97 -11.52 -5.67
N SER A 226 8.77 -11.72 -5.15
CA SER A 226 7.57 -11.96 -5.96
C SER A 226 6.84 -10.67 -6.36
N LEU A 227 7.10 -9.55 -5.67
CA LEU A 227 6.47 -8.26 -5.95
C LEU A 227 6.63 -7.81 -7.43
N PRO A 228 7.80 -7.92 -8.08
CA PRO A 228 7.94 -7.57 -9.49
C PRO A 228 7.08 -8.42 -10.43
N ALA A 229 6.96 -9.72 -10.16
CA ALA A 229 6.13 -10.61 -10.96
C ALA A 229 4.64 -10.28 -10.82
N TRP A 230 4.20 -9.98 -9.60
CA TRP A 230 2.83 -9.54 -9.32
C TRP A 230 2.50 -8.21 -10.01
N MET A 231 3.40 -7.22 -9.95
CA MET A 231 3.20 -5.94 -10.63
C MET A 231 3.25 -6.08 -12.16
N ALA A 232 4.01 -7.03 -12.70
CA ALA A 232 3.99 -7.35 -14.13
C ALA A 232 2.66 -7.99 -14.55
N ASP A 233 2.08 -8.90 -13.76
CA ASP A 233 0.76 -9.47 -14.04
C ASP A 233 -0.35 -8.41 -13.92
N ASN A 234 -0.19 -7.41 -13.04
CA ASN A 234 -1.13 -6.30 -12.94
C ASN A 234 -1.27 -5.52 -14.24
N VAL A 235 -0.21 -5.39 -15.04
CA VAL A 235 -0.28 -4.73 -16.37
C VAL A 235 -1.23 -5.49 -17.28
N ARG A 236 -1.07 -6.81 -17.39
CA ARG A 236 -1.97 -7.65 -18.20
C ARG A 236 -3.41 -7.59 -17.68
N ARG A 237 -3.59 -7.90 -16.40
CA ARG A 237 -4.90 -8.00 -15.73
C ARG A 237 -5.61 -6.65 -15.70
N GLY A 238 -4.88 -5.58 -15.38
CA GLY A 238 -5.41 -4.22 -15.30
C GLY A 238 -5.87 -3.71 -16.66
N SER A 239 -5.11 -3.95 -17.72
CA SER A 239 -5.49 -3.55 -19.07
C SER A 239 -6.84 -4.14 -19.49
N GLU A 240 -7.08 -5.43 -19.22
CA GLU A 240 -8.35 -6.07 -19.49
C GLU A 240 -9.49 -5.56 -18.58
N ARG A 241 -9.19 -5.29 -17.28
CA ARG A 241 -10.20 -4.81 -16.33
C ARG A 241 -10.67 -3.39 -16.62
N LEU A 242 -9.76 -2.52 -17.04
CA LEU A 242 -10.07 -1.11 -17.31
C LEU A 242 -10.42 -0.84 -18.77
N GLY A 243 -9.76 -1.53 -19.70
CA GLY A 243 -9.94 -1.34 -21.14
C GLY A 243 -10.92 -2.32 -21.79
N GLY A 244 -11.39 -3.33 -21.05
CA GLY A 244 -12.28 -4.37 -21.54
C GLY A 244 -11.54 -5.60 -22.07
N GLN A 245 -12.30 -6.63 -22.42
CA GLN A 245 -11.79 -7.91 -22.89
C GLN A 245 -10.88 -7.75 -24.11
N GLY A 246 -9.66 -8.28 -24.03
CA GLY A 246 -8.68 -8.23 -25.13
C GLY A 246 -7.99 -6.88 -25.29
N ALA A 247 -8.12 -5.97 -24.33
CA ALA A 247 -7.38 -4.72 -24.35
C ALA A 247 -5.87 -4.99 -24.33
N ALA A 248 -5.12 -4.21 -25.14
CA ALA A 248 -3.68 -4.31 -25.17
C ALA A 248 -3.06 -3.87 -23.84
N PRO A 249 -1.96 -4.51 -23.40
CA PRO A 249 -1.22 -4.08 -22.21
C PRO A 249 -0.76 -2.62 -22.34
N GLY A 250 -0.74 -1.91 -21.20
CA GLY A 250 -0.16 -0.57 -21.12
C GLY A 250 1.35 -0.57 -21.42
N PRO A 251 1.96 0.61 -21.57
CA PRO A 251 3.36 0.73 -21.99
C PRO A 251 4.38 0.34 -20.90
N ASP A 252 3.96 0.35 -19.63
CA ASP A 252 4.85 0.07 -18.51
C ASP A 252 5.03 -1.43 -18.28
N PRO A 253 6.22 -1.88 -17.86
CA PRO A 253 6.45 -3.27 -17.49
C PRO A 253 5.80 -3.65 -16.15
N PHE A 254 5.47 -2.69 -15.30
CA PHE A 254 4.92 -2.89 -13.97
C PHE A 254 3.79 -1.90 -13.68
N ALA A 255 2.78 -2.34 -12.96
CA ALA A 255 1.67 -1.48 -12.54
C ALA A 255 1.08 -1.91 -11.20
N THR A 256 0.37 -0.98 -10.57
CA THR A 256 -0.48 -1.23 -9.40
C THR A 256 -1.92 -0.86 -9.72
N LEU A 257 -2.86 -1.63 -9.20
CA LEU A 257 -4.29 -1.40 -9.39
C LEU A 257 -4.91 -0.81 -8.13
N TYR A 258 -5.79 0.17 -8.33
CA TYR A 258 -6.51 0.83 -7.25
C TYR A 258 -7.98 0.98 -7.59
N ARG A 259 -8.81 1.04 -6.55
CA ARG A 259 -10.17 1.57 -6.61
C ARG A 259 -10.18 2.90 -5.89
N LEU A 260 -10.24 3.99 -6.66
CA LEU A 260 -10.30 5.35 -6.14
C LEU A 260 -11.75 5.75 -5.86
N GLY A 261 -11.94 6.42 -4.72
CA GLY A 261 -13.19 7.03 -4.34
C GLY A 261 -12.98 8.32 -3.54
N THR A 262 -14.06 9.00 -3.26
CA THR A 262 -14.08 10.15 -2.34
C THR A 262 -14.92 9.82 -1.12
N TRP A 263 -14.34 9.97 0.06
CA TRP A 263 -15.11 9.99 1.29
C TRP A 263 -15.83 11.33 1.42
N THR A 264 -17.12 11.30 1.44
CA THR A 264 -17.97 12.50 1.53
C THR A 264 -19.31 12.15 2.14
N GLN A 265 -19.88 13.04 2.97
CA GLN A 265 -21.19 12.84 3.60
C GLN A 265 -21.30 11.50 4.37
N GLY A 266 -20.20 11.07 5.01
CA GLY A 266 -20.16 9.83 5.80
C GLY A 266 -20.14 8.52 5.01
N ARG A 267 -19.86 8.56 3.72
CA ARG A 267 -19.76 7.37 2.84
C ARG A 267 -18.65 7.50 1.81
N LEU A 268 -18.14 6.36 1.37
CA LEU A 268 -17.22 6.27 0.24
C LEU A 268 -18.04 6.25 -1.07
N VAL A 269 -17.73 7.17 -1.95
CA VAL A 269 -18.36 7.30 -3.27
C VAL A 269 -17.28 7.07 -4.33
N PRO A 270 -17.44 6.13 -5.27
CA PRO A 270 -16.49 5.94 -6.36
C PRO A 270 -16.25 7.24 -7.12
N LEU A 271 -15.04 7.46 -7.62
CA LEU A 271 -14.77 8.62 -8.48
C LEU A 271 -15.64 8.54 -9.74
N PRO A 272 -16.28 9.65 -10.11
CA PRO A 272 -17.07 9.69 -11.33
C PRO A 272 -16.14 9.64 -12.55
N GLY A 273 -16.61 9.03 -13.62
CA GLY A 273 -15.91 8.97 -14.91
C GLY A 273 -15.41 7.57 -15.26
N PRO A 274 -14.78 7.44 -16.43
CA PRO A 274 -14.23 6.18 -16.90
C PRO A 274 -13.01 5.79 -16.04
N SER A 275 -12.75 4.49 -15.98
CA SER A 275 -11.48 3.97 -15.45
C SER A 275 -10.31 4.54 -16.24
N CYS A 276 -9.19 4.81 -15.56
CA CYS A 276 -8.02 5.40 -16.18
C CYS A 276 -6.76 4.56 -16.02
N GLN A 277 -5.90 4.66 -17.04
CA GLN A 277 -4.54 4.15 -17.01
C GLN A 277 -3.60 5.34 -17.05
N VAL A 278 -2.65 5.38 -16.11
CA VAL A 278 -1.64 6.43 -16.01
C VAL A 278 -0.28 5.77 -16.11
N ALA A 279 0.45 6.10 -17.16
CA ALA A 279 1.80 5.54 -17.34
C ALA A 279 2.79 6.10 -16.31
N SER A 280 3.91 5.39 -16.13
CA SER A 280 4.94 5.78 -15.14
C SER A 280 5.57 7.15 -15.43
N HIS A 281 5.49 7.63 -16.67
CA HIS A 281 6.01 8.94 -17.10
C HIS A 281 4.92 10.04 -17.19
N ASP A 282 3.65 9.70 -16.97
CA ASP A 282 2.56 10.66 -16.97
C ASP A 282 2.42 11.35 -15.60
N SER A 283 2.01 12.61 -15.61
CA SER A 283 1.78 13.36 -14.37
C SER A 283 0.52 12.90 -13.63
N LEU A 284 0.62 12.80 -12.31
CA LEU A 284 -0.51 12.54 -11.41
C LEU A 284 -1.35 13.78 -11.07
N ALA A 285 -0.94 14.99 -11.51
CA ALA A 285 -1.57 16.25 -11.11
C ALA A 285 -3.04 16.38 -11.53
N SER A 286 -3.48 15.65 -12.56
CA SER A 286 -4.89 15.64 -12.96
C SER A 286 -5.80 14.84 -12.03
N LEU A 287 -5.25 13.85 -11.34
CA LEU A 287 -5.99 13.01 -10.37
C LEU A 287 -5.87 13.54 -8.94
N PHE A 288 -4.74 14.16 -8.64
CA PHE A 288 -4.38 14.66 -7.32
C PHE A 288 -3.85 16.10 -7.48
N PRO A 289 -4.75 17.10 -7.66
CA PRO A 289 -4.41 18.50 -7.90
C PRO A 289 -3.78 19.20 -6.70
#